data_e2cdace6caae917c1e8cc9248cda9979
#
_entry.id   e2cdace6caae917c1e8cc9248cda9979
#
_cell.length_a   1.000
_cell.length_b   1.000
_cell.length_c   1.000
_cell.angle_alpha   90.00
_cell.angle_beta   90.00
_cell.angle_gamma   90.00
#
_symmetry.space_group_name_H-M   'P 1'
#
loop_
_entity.id
_entity.type
_entity.pdbx_description
1 polymer ?
#
loop_
_entity_poly.entity_id
_entity_poly.type
_entity_poly.pdbx_seq_one_letter_code
_entity_poly.pdbx_strand_id
1 'polypeptide(L)'
;STTATPTTTTATPTTTTATPTTTTATPTTTTATPPKIDLINLSATPTSDLKNWANFASSKMAERTANILVVGYNIGESTGGEIPGMPFGTHEVILSQSEIDLLITQIEEWMLNDPCMGSSQERDHRNGELENYRLWLENGGDVSTQRGLCEETRFVMMAWRDDMPTWDLQNFLLHELYHAFQRDIESECNDIIDRQGRGEHVHAVVEGAADYFTYFTADEIYTDEDRRNYGRLDYGSPADSLMREAGGSIERTGTNDVTGEGIATRAAVMVRLMVEKGWLSHESILDGSFHHNCARADLNPSNPDFVFAWENWFRFEVVQNPNNREWRFLDSVLNN
;
A
#
# COMPACT_ATOMS: atom_id res chain seq x y z
N SER A 1 20.41 78.78 -62.74
CA SER A 1 20.54 77.43 -62.25
C SER A 1 19.44 77.19 -61.24
N THR A 2 18.45 76.40 -61.60
CA THR A 2 17.35 75.97 -60.72
C THR A 2 17.61 74.56 -60.26
N THR A 3 17.79 74.45 -58.95
CA THR A 3 18.01 73.17 -58.28
C THR A 3 16.64 72.53 -57.97
N ALA A 4 16.36 71.38 -58.53
CA ALA A 4 15.16 70.59 -58.23
C ALA A 4 15.36 69.75 -56.96
N THR A 5 14.40 69.84 -56.03
CA THR A 5 14.37 69.04 -54.78
C THR A 5 13.70 67.73 -55.07
N PRO A 6 14.27 66.60 -54.68
CA PRO A 6 13.61 65.31 -54.86
C PRO A 6 12.51 65.08 -53.80
N THR A 7 11.32 64.68 -54.24
CA THR A 7 10.19 64.35 -53.43
C THR A 7 10.30 62.82 -53.09
N THR A 8 10.53 62.47 -51.81
CA THR A 8 10.56 61.09 -51.35
C THR A 8 9.15 60.64 -50.98
N THR A 9 8.58 59.66 -51.68
CA THR A 9 7.29 59.08 -51.40
C THR A 9 7.53 57.90 -50.50
N THR A 10 7.14 58.01 -49.23
CA THR A 10 7.21 56.93 -48.26
C THR A 10 5.98 56.04 -48.42
N ALA A 11 6.17 54.81 -48.85
CA ALA A 11 5.11 53.79 -48.88
C ALA A 11 4.90 53.19 -47.44
N THR A 12 3.65 53.29 -46.99
CA THR A 12 3.27 52.65 -45.67
C THR A 12 3.10 51.15 -45.86
N PRO A 13 3.77 50.33 -45.10
CA PRO A 13 3.58 48.84 -45.16
C PRO A 13 2.21 48.47 -44.59
N THR A 14 1.40 47.80 -45.36
CA THR A 14 0.14 47.17 -44.89
C THR A 14 0.46 45.86 -44.23
N THR A 15 0.41 45.79 -42.88
CA THR A 15 0.59 44.57 -42.14
C THR A 15 -0.72 43.78 -42.15
N THR A 16 -0.77 42.70 -42.91
CA THR A 16 -1.89 41.73 -42.86
C THR A 16 -1.67 40.79 -41.69
N THR A 17 -2.37 41.00 -40.59
CA THR A 17 -2.34 40.10 -39.44
C THR A 17 -3.18 38.86 -39.76
N ALA A 18 -2.55 37.73 -40.02
CA ALA A 18 -3.23 36.44 -40.12
C ALA A 18 -3.69 36.02 -38.72
N THR A 19 -4.98 35.82 -38.53
CA THR A 19 -5.54 35.26 -37.30
C THR A 19 -5.15 33.78 -37.22
N PRO A 20 -4.46 33.32 -36.16
CA PRO A 20 -4.15 31.90 -36.01
C PRO A 20 -5.44 31.13 -35.78
N THR A 21 -5.74 30.18 -36.65
CA THR A 21 -6.81 29.19 -36.44
C THR A 21 -6.28 28.12 -35.48
N THR A 22 -6.63 28.23 -34.21
CA THR A 22 -6.32 27.21 -33.22
C THR A 22 -7.23 26.02 -33.46
N THR A 23 -6.71 24.98 -34.11
CA THR A 23 -7.39 23.69 -34.21
C THR A 23 -7.20 23.00 -32.85
N THR A 24 -8.19 23.08 -31.97
CA THR A 24 -8.23 22.32 -30.73
C THR A 24 -8.44 20.87 -31.12
N ALA A 25 -7.38 20.08 -31.11
CA ALA A 25 -7.49 18.63 -31.21
C ALA A 25 -8.29 18.15 -29.98
N THR A 26 -9.43 17.53 -30.21
CA THR A 26 -10.17 16.83 -29.14
C THR A 26 -9.26 15.73 -28.59
N PRO A 27 -8.94 15.69 -27.29
CA PRO A 27 -8.14 14.61 -26.76
C PRO A 27 -8.91 13.30 -26.99
N THR A 28 -8.32 12.42 -27.77
CA THR A 28 -8.80 11.04 -27.89
C THR A 28 -8.48 10.38 -26.53
N THR A 29 -9.47 10.26 -25.67
CA THR A 29 -9.37 9.49 -24.44
C THR A 29 -9.20 8.04 -24.86
N THR A 30 -7.98 7.58 -25.00
CA THR A 30 -7.66 6.16 -25.00
C THR A 30 -8.04 5.68 -23.61
N THR A 31 -9.14 4.97 -23.48
CA THR A 31 -9.49 4.23 -22.26
C THR A 31 -8.37 3.20 -22.08
N ALA A 32 -7.40 3.53 -21.23
CA ALA A 32 -6.38 2.57 -20.83
C ALA A 32 -7.10 1.35 -20.22
N THR A 33 -6.71 0.16 -20.64
CA THR A 33 -7.20 -1.06 -20.00
C THR A 33 -6.86 -0.99 -18.52
N PRO A 34 -7.83 -1.20 -17.60
CA PRO A 34 -7.50 -1.14 -16.18
C PRO A 34 -6.40 -2.14 -15.86
N PRO A 35 -5.46 -1.79 -14.95
CA PRO A 35 -4.40 -2.67 -14.53
C PRO A 35 -4.93 -4.02 -14.06
N LYS A 36 -4.16 -5.07 -14.30
CA LYS A 36 -4.55 -6.45 -14.11
C LYS A 36 -4.04 -6.97 -12.77
N ILE A 37 -4.88 -7.70 -12.06
CA ILE A 37 -4.47 -8.52 -10.93
C ILE A 37 -4.48 -9.99 -11.38
N ASP A 38 -3.30 -10.58 -11.45
CA ASP A 38 -3.11 -12.01 -11.70
C ASP A 38 -2.86 -12.74 -10.39
N LEU A 39 -3.25 -13.99 -10.32
CA LEU A 39 -3.16 -14.82 -9.12
C LEU A 39 -2.59 -16.18 -9.45
N ILE A 40 -1.53 -16.59 -8.74
CA ILE A 40 -1.02 -17.95 -8.67
C ILE A 40 -1.28 -18.46 -7.25
N ASN A 41 -2.05 -19.52 -7.10
CA ASN A 41 -2.43 -20.08 -5.83
C ASN A 41 -2.01 -21.54 -5.71
N LEU A 42 -1.08 -21.81 -4.80
CA LEU A 42 -0.63 -23.14 -4.40
C LEU A 42 -1.01 -23.46 -2.94
N SER A 43 -2.00 -22.74 -2.40
CA SER A 43 -2.54 -23.01 -1.07
C SER A 43 -3.81 -23.82 -1.11
N ALA A 44 -4.26 -24.28 0.04
CA ALA A 44 -5.56 -24.95 0.21
C ALA A 44 -6.75 -23.96 0.12
N THR A 45 -6.51 -22.67 0.27
CA THR A 45 -7.58 -21.66 0.14
C THR A 45 -8.11 -21.62 -1.28
N PRO A 46 -9.45 -21.62 -1.50
CA PRO A 46 -10.00 -21.55 -2.85
C PRO A 46 -9.53 -20.32 -3.62
N THR A 47 -9.04 -20.53 -4.84
CA THR A 47 -8.58 -19.44 -5.73
C THR A 47 -9.66 -18.38 -5.98
N SER A 48 -10.95 -18.80 -5.99
CA SER A 48 -12.09 -17.88 -6.10
C SER A 48 -12.14 -16.87 -4.97
N ASP A 49 -11.82 -17.29 -3.76
CA ASP A 49 -11.90 -16.45 -2.56
C ASP A 49 -10.78 -15.41 -2.57
N LEU A 50 -9.55 -15.84 -2.79
CA LEU A 50 -8.40 -14.93 -2.94
C LEU A 50 -8.65 -13.90 -4.06
N LYS A 51 -9.22 -14.35 -5.18
CA LYS A 51 -9.55 -13.47 -6.31
C LYS A 51 -10.66 -12.48 -5.96
N ASN A 52 -11.67 -12.91 -5.20
CA ASN A 52 -12.75 -12.03 -4.76
C ASN A 52 -12.22 -10.95 -3.81
N TRP A 53 -11.35 -11.30 -2.86
CA TRP A 53 -10.74 -10.34 -1.94
C TRP A 53 -9.80 -9.36 -2.65
N ALA A 54 -9.00 -9.85 -3.59
CA ALA A 54 -8.13 -8.98 -4.40
C ALA A 54 -8.94 -8.00 -5.27
N ASN A 55 -10.02 -8.47 -5.90
CA ASN A 55 -10.92 -7.61 -6.64
C ASN A 55 -11.64 -6.59 -5.74
N PHE A 56 -12.01 -6.99 -4.53
CA PHE A 56 -12.60 -6.09 -3.54
C PHE A 56 -11.62 -4.96 -3.20
N ALA A 57 -10.39 -5.27 -2.78
CA ALA A 57 -9.37 -4.26 -2.48
C ALA A 57 -9.17 -3.30 -3.68
N SER A 58 -9.00 -3.87 -4.87
CA SER A 58 -8.84 -3.10 -6.10
C SER A 58 -10.05 -2.19 -6.41
N SER A 59 -11.26 -2.59 -6.05
CA SER A 59 -12.47 -1.79 -6.28
C SER A 59 -12.56 -0.55 -5.40
N LYS A 60 -11.81 -0.52 -4.30
CA LYS A 60 -11.76 0.62 -3.39
C LYS A 60 -10.80 1.70 -3.88
N MET A 61 -9.79 1.36 -4.67
CA MET A 61 -8.75 2.29 -5.09
C MET A 61 -9.26 3.28 -6.14
N ALA A 62 -9.00 4.57 -5.90
CA ALA A 62 -9.37 5.66 -6.82
C ALA A 62 -8.63 5.54 -8.15
N GLU A 63 -7.36 5.20 -8.10
CA GLU A 63 -6.51 4.95 -9.27
C GLU A 63 -5.78 3.63 -9.13
N ARG A 64 -5.73 2.87 -10.22
CA ARG A 64 -5.01 1.61 -10.31
C ARG A 64 -4.04 1.72 -11.47
N THR A 65 -2.77 1.89 -11.16
CA THR A 65 -1.73 2.08 -12.16
C THR A 65 -0.87 0.84 -12.38
N ALA A 66 -0.76 -0.03 -11.37
CA ALA A 66 0.12 -1.18 -11.41
C ALA A 66 -0.57 -2.48 -11.83
N ASN A 67 0.10 -3.28 -12.66
CA ASN A 67 -0.19 -4.70 -12.80
C ASN A 67 0.34 -5.44 -11.57
N ILE A 68 -0.48 -6.28 -10.99
CA ILE A 68 -0.16 -6.98 -9.73
C ILE A 68 -0.18 -8.48 -9.98
N LEU A 69 0.89 -9.17 -9.59
CA LEU A 69 0.88 -10.61 -9.41
C LEU A 69 0.80 -10.93 -7.91
N VAL A 70 -0.24 -11.65 -7.53
CA VAL A 70 -0.38 -12.22 -6.19
C VAL A 70 -0.01 -13.69 -6.23
N VAL A 71 0.91 -14.10 -5.36
CA VAL A 71 1.30 -15.50 -5.19
C VAL A 71 1.00 -15.92 -3.76
N GLY A 72 0.18 -16.97 -3.63
CA GLY A 72 -0.18 -17.57 -2.34
C GLY A 72 0.23 -19.03 -2.24
N TYR A 73 0.83 -19.43 -1.11
CA TYR A 73 1.22 -20.82 -0.86
C TYR A 73 1.13 -21.18 0.63
N ASN A 74 1.04 -22.50 0.89
CA ASN A 74 1.03 -22.98 2.26
C ASN A 74 2.42 -23.29 2.78
N ILE A 75 2.60 -23.05 4.08
CA ILE A 75 3.74 -23.46 4.91
C ILE A 75 3.25 -24.32 6.07
N GLY A 76 4.15 -25.13 6.64
CA GLY A 76 3.86 -25.97 7.80
C GLY A 76 4.17 -25.29 9.13
N GLU A 77 4.54 -26.11 10.13
CA GLU A 77 4.92 -25.62 11.45
C GLU A 77 6.25 -24.87 11.42
N SER A 78 6.38 -23.88 12.31
CA SER A 78 7.65 -23.13 12.45
C SER A 78 8.79 -24.07 12.83
N THR A 79 9.93 -23.93 12.16
CA THR A 79 11.17 -24.64 12.49
C THR A 79 12.04 -23.86 13.46
N GLY A 80 11.66 -22.62 13.81
CA GLY A 80 12.37 -21.74 14.74
C GLY A 80 13.66 -21.14 14.19
N GLY A 81 13.89 -21.24 12.87
CA GLY A 81 15.00 -20.61 12.19
C GLY A 81 14.61 -19.30 11.52
N GLU A 82 15.61 -18.63 10.93
CA GLU A 82 15.43 -17.45 10.08
C GLU A 82 16.13 -17.69 8.73
N ILE A 83 15.61 -17.11 7.68
CA ILE A 83 16.28 -17.12 6.37
C ILE A 83 17.44 -16.11 6.42
N PRO A 84 18.69 -16.55 6.15
CA PRO A 84 19.84 -15.67 6.26
C PRO A 84 19.71 -14.39 5.40
N GLY A 85 19.81 -13.25 6.07
CA GLY A 85 19.71 -11.93 5.41
C GLY A 85 18.28 -11.47 5.07
N MET A 86 17.26 -12.21 5.53
CA MET A 86 15.85 -11.88 5.32
C MET A 86 15.11 -11.81 6.66
N PRO A 87 14.07 -10.96 6.79
CA PRO A 87 13.31 -10.82 8.03
C PRO A 87 12.25 -11.91 8.22
N PHE A 88 12.38 -13.05 7.55
CA PHE A 88 11.37 -14.11 7.53
C PHE A 88 11.82 -15.32 8.34
N GLY A 89 10.91 -15.82 9.17
CA GLY A 89 11.06 -17.10 9.85
C GLY A 89 11.00 -18.28 8.88
N THR A 90 11.55 -19.43 9.30
CA THR A 90 11.50 -20.67 8.52
C THR A 90 10.45 -21.63 9.04
N HIS A 91 9.76 -22.31 8.13
CA HIS A 91 8.71 -23.29 8.40
C HIS A 91 8.97 -24.58 7.61
N GLU A 92 8.23 -25.62 7.94
CA GLU A 92 8.23 -26.83 7.11
C GLU A 92 7.76 -26.49 5.70
N VAL A 93 8.54 -26.94 4.71
CA VAL A 93 8.24 -26.75 3.29
C VAL A 93 7.17 -27.76 2.88
N ILE A 94 5.98 -27.29 2.55
CA ILE A 94 4.86 -28.14 2.11
C ILE A 94 4.95 -28.42 0.60
N LEU A 95 5.47 -27.46 -0.18
CA LEU A 95 5.61 -27.61 -1.63
C LEU A 95 6.74 -28.61 -1.95
N SER A 96 6.49 -29.48 -2.94
CA SER A 96 7.55 -30.29 -3.52
C SER A 96 8.51 -29.44 -4.35
N GLN A 97 9.74 -29.91 -4.56
CA GLN A 97 10.70 -29.19 -5.39
C GLN A 97 10.18 -28.93 -6.82
N SER A 98 9.40 -29.85 -7.38
CA SER A 98 8.80 -29.67 -8.70
C SER A 98 7.72 -28.58 -8.72
N GLU A 99 6.98 -28.38 -7.64
CA GLU A 99 6.02 -27.28 -7.51
C GLU A 99 6.73 -25.93 -7.37
N ILE A 100 7.82 -25.90 -6.58
CA ILE A 100 8.67 -24.71 -6.46
C ILE A 100 9.25 -24.31 -7.83
N ASP A 101 9.83 -25.26 -8.55
CA ASP A 101 10.42 -25.02 -9.87
C ASP A 101 9.37 -24.52 -10.89
N LEU A 102 8.17 -25.13 -10.86
CA LEU A 102 7.05 -24.70 -11.69
C LEU A 102 6.60 -23.28 -11.33
N LEU A 103 6.47 -22.98 -10.03
CA LEU A 103 6.06 -21.65 -9.54
C LEU A 103 7.05 -20.58 -9.98
N ILE A 104 8.34 -20.81 -9.77
CA ILE A 104 9.39 -19.86 -10.21
C ILE A 104 9.34 -19.63 -11.72
N THR A 105 9.10 -20.70 -12.51
CA THR A 105 8.93 -20.57 -13.97
C THR A 105 7.71 -19.72 -14.32
N GLN A 106 6.58 -19.92 -13.66
CA GLN A 106 5.37 -19.12 -13.89
C GLN A 106 5.54 -17.65 -13.52
N ILE A 107 6.23 -17.38 -12.41
CA ILE A 107 6.56 -16.00 -12.00
C ILE A 107 7.49 -15.34 -13.04
N GLU A 108 8.52 -16.06 -13.50
CA GLU A 108 9.42 -15.56 -14.55
C GLU A 108 8.67 -15.27 -15.85
N GLU A 109 7.80 -16.19 -16.31
CA GLU A 109 6.98 -15.99 -17.50
C GLU A 109 6.06 -14.77 -17.36
N TRP A 110 5.47 -14.57 -16.18
CA TRP A 110 4.64 -13.39 -15.91
C TRP A 110 5.47 -12.10 -15.99
N MET A 111 6.64 -12.07 -15.37
CA MET A 111 7.58 -10.93 -15.43
C MET A 111 8.03 -10.63 -16.86
N LEU A 112 8.33 -11.66 -17.66
CA LEU A 112 8.80 -11.51 -19.05
C LEU A 112 7.71 -10.95 -19.98
N ASN A 113 6.44 -11.11 -19.63
CA ASN A 113 5.33 -10.54 -20.37
C ASN A 113 5.08 -9.06 -20.05
N ASP A 114 5.67 -8.54 -18.99
CA ASP A 114 5.63 -7.12 -18.67
C ASP A 114 6.68 -6.37 -19.49
N PRO A 115 6.31 -5.28 -20.21
CA PRO A 115 7.25 -4.52 -21.04
C PRO A 115 8.48 -4.00 -20.29
N CYS A 116 8.29 -3.65 -19.01
CA CYS A 116 9.37 -3.19 -18.15
C CYS A 116 10.28 -4.34 -17.73
N MET A 117 9.73 -5.35 -17.08
CA MET A 117 10.48 -6.50 -16.54
C MET A 117 11.07 -7.41 -17.63
N GLY A 118 10.46 -7.44 -18.82
CA GLY A 118 10.96 -8.16 -19.99
C GLY A 118 12.19 -7.50 -20.64
N SER A 119 12.54 -6.28 -20.27
CA SER A 119 13.66 -5.56 -20.86
C SER A 119 15.02 -6.16 -20.46
N SER A 120 16.03 -5.91 -21.30
CA SER A 120 17.41 -6.34 -20.98
C SER A 120 18.02 -5.50 -19.84
N GLN A 121 17.50 -4.32 -19.56
CA GLN A 121 17.95 -3.44 -18.50
C GLN A 121 17.50 -3.95 -17.13
N GLU A 122 16.33 -4.58 -17.05
CA GLU A 122 15.78 -5.12 -15.81
C GLU A 122 16.15 -6.60 -15.56
N ARG A 123 16.99 -7.18 -16.41
CA ARG A 123 17.36 -8.61 -16.31
C ARG A 123 18.00 -8.97 -14.97
N ASP A 124 18.94 -8.17 -14.51
CA ASP A 124 19.69 -8.48 -13.28
C ASP A 124 18.78 -8.32 -12.05
N HIS A 125 17.91 -7.30 -12.04
CA HIS A 125 16.90 -7.13 -11.00
C HIS A 125 15.92 -8.31 -10.99
N ARG A 126 15.35 -8.68 -12.14
CA ARG A 126 14.47 -9.85 -12.25
C ARG A 126 15.13 -11.14 -11.72
N ASN A 127 16.37 -11.41 -12.12
CA ASN A 127 17.08 -12.60 -11.68
C ASN A 127 17.30 -12.59 -10.18
N GLY A 128 17.68 -11.45 -9.59
CA GLY A 128 17.84 -11.29 -8.14
C GLY A 128 16.53 -11.53 -7.38
N GLU A 129 15.40 -11.00 -7.88
CA GLU A 129 14.10 -11.25 -7.27
C GLU A 129 13.69 -12.74 -7.37
N LEU A 130 13.91 -13.39 -8.51
CA LEU A 130 13.63 -14.83 -8.66
C LEU A 130 14.48 -15.71 -7.73
N GLU A 131 15.74 -15.33 -7.50
CA GLU A 131 16.62 -15.99 -6.52
C GLU A 131 16.06 -15.82 -5.09
N ASN A 132 15.59 -14.62 -4.72
CA ASN A 132 14.97 -14.37 -3.43
C ASN A 132 13.68 -15.21 -3.25
N TYR A 133 12.80 -15.22 -4.26
CA TYR A 133 11.55 -16.00 -4.18
C TYR A 133 11.82 -17.50 -4.05
N ARG A 134 12.79 -18.03 -4.80
CA ARG A 134 13.22 -19.41 -4.64
C ARG A 134 13.73 -19.70 -3.23
N LEU A 135 14.56 -18.81 -2.69
CA LEU A 135 15.08 -18.95 -1.34
C LEU A 135 13.95 -18.99 -0.30
N TRP A 136 12.95 -18.13 -0.42
CA TRP A 136 11.78 -18.15 0.48
C TRP A 136 11.00 -19.45 0.39
N LEU A 137 10.71 -19.91 -0.81
CA LEU A 137 9.97 -21.17 -1.03
C LEU A 137 10.71 -22.39 -0.51
N GLU A 138 12.01 -22.50 -0.79
CA GLU A 138 12.85 -23.62 -0.37
C GLU A 138 13.10 -23.70 1.13
N ASN A 139 12.88 -22.61 1.85
CA ASN A 139 13.02 -22.55 3.32
C ASN A 139 11.68 -22.45 4.04
N GLY A 140 10.55 -22.53 3.35
CA GLY A 140 9.23 -22.32 3.95
C GLY A 140 9.14 -20.95 4.62
N GLY A 141 9.59 -19.90 3.93
CA GLY A 141 9.60 -18.53 4.47
C GLY A 141 8.21 -18.08 4.86
N ASP A 142 8.06 -17.54 6.06
CA ASP A 142 6.85 -16.88 6.55
C ASP A 142 6.74 -15.49 5.92
N VAL A 143 6.40 -15.48 4.65
CA VAL A 143 6.43 -14.28 3.81
C VAL A 143 5.04 -13.66 3.74
N SER A 144 4.96 -12.37 4.09
CA SER A 144 3.87 -11.49 3.72
C SER A 144 4.50 -10.18 3.29
N THR A 145 4.56 -9.93 1.98
CA THR A 145 5.31 -8.79 1.45
C THR A 145 4.81 -8.36 0.09
N GLN A 146 4.94 -7.06 -0.17
CA GLN A 146 4.79 -6.45 -1.47
C GLN A 146 6.17 -6.00 -1.99
N ARG A 147 6.42 -6.18 -3.28
CA ARG A 147 7.64 -5.75 -3.97
C ARG A 147 7.30 -4.90 -5.19
N GLY A 148 7.93 -3.73 -5.28
CA GLY A 148 7.97 -2.96 -6.52
C GLY A 148 8.98 -3.59 -7.49
N LEU A 149 8.51 -4.07 -8.66
CA LEU A 149 9.39 -4.69 -9.65
C LEU A 149 9.90 -3.67 -10.65
N CYS A 150 9.01 -2.84 -11.18
CA CYS A 150 9.30 -1.67 -11.99
C CYS A 150 8.13 -0.70 -11.94
N GLU A 151 8.14 0.40 -12.70
CA GLU A 151 7.20 1.52 -12.55
C GLU A 151 5.74 1.12 -12.29
N GLU A 152 5.21 0.16 -13.07
CA GLU A 152 3.81 -0.23 -13.02
C GLU A 152 3.61 -1.72 -12.74
N THR A 153 4.60 -2.38 -12.14
CA THR A 153 4.56 -3.82 -11.86
C THR A 153 4.81 -4.04 -10.37
N ARG A 154 3.90 -4.77 -9.74
CA ARG A 154 3.94 -5.11 -8.32
C ARG A 154 3.81 -6.61 -8.13
N PHE A 155 4.48 -7.09 -7.12
CA PHE A 155 4.46 -8.49 -6.74
C PHE A 155 4.07 -8.59 -5.26
N VAL A 156 3.05 -9.39 -4.97
CA VAL A 156 2.61 -9.70 -3.61
C VAL A 156 2.85 -11.19 -3.40
N MET A 157 3.64 -11.55 -2.40
CA MET A 157 3.89 -12.93 -2.02
C MET A 157 3.45 -13.15 -0.59
N MET A 158 2.67 -14.20 -0.39
CA MET A 158 2.09 -14.53 0.91
C MET A 158 2.19 -16.02 1.17
N ALA A 159 2.65 -16.34 2.37
CA ALA A 159 2.68 -17.70 2.90
C ALA A 159 1.77 -17.79 4.13
N TRP A 160 1.04 -18.88 4.27
CA TRP A 160 0.22 -19.09 5.45
C TRP A 160 0.02 -20.59 5.74
N ARG A 161 -0.34 -20.89 6.97
CA ARG A 161 -0.68 -22.24 7.39
C ARG A 161 -2.12 -22.55 7.03
N ASP A 162 -2.43 -23.81 6.75
CA ASP A 162 -3.79 -24.27 6.44
C ASP A 162 -4.80 -24.02 7.58
N ASP A 163 -4.33 -23.91 8.82
CA ASP A 163 -5.16 -23.67 10.00
C ASP A 163 -5.35 -22.18 10.31
N MET A 164 -4.80 -21.28 9.49
CA MET A 164 -5.03 -19.84 9.64
C MET A 164 -6.51 -19.50 9.43
N PRO A 165 -7.13 -18.74 10.33
CA PRO A 165 -8.50 -18.31 10.15
C PRO A 165 -8.69 -17.50 8.88
N THR A 166 -9.81 -17.71 8.18
CA THR A 166 -10.11 -17.03 6.93
C THR A 166 -10.06 -15.49 7.04
N TRP A 167 -10.58 -14.94 8.12
CA TRP A 167 -10.56 -13.49 8.37
C TRP A 167 -9.14 -12.94 8.52
N ASP A 168 -8.23 -13.73 9.07
CA ASP A 168 -6.84 -13.33 9.27
C ASP A 168 -6.11 -13.26 7.93
N LEU A 169 -6.28 -14.31 7.11
CA LEU A 169 -5.78 -14.31 5.74
C LEU A 169 -6.36 -13.16 4.88
N GLN A 170 -7.64 -12.85 5.05
CA GLN A 170 -8.27 -11.70 4.40
C GLN A 170 -7.56 -10.39 4.80
N ASN A 171 -7.28 -10.21 6.08
CA ASN A 171 -6.60 -9.01 6.59
C ASN A 171 -5.20 -8.89 5.98
N PHE A 172 -4.41 -9.96 6.00
CA PHE A 172 -3.07 -9.94 5.40
C PHE A 172 -3.12 -9.62 3.91
N LEU A 173 -4.03 -10.24 3.16
CA LEU A 173 -4.14 -9.96 1.73
C LEU A 173 -4.58 -8.51 1.44
N LEU A 174 -5.51 -7.96 2.21
CA LEU A 174 -5.93 -6.56 2.06
C LEU A 174 -4.80 -5.60 2.36
N HIS A 175 -4.03 -5.86 3.42
CA HIS A 175 -2.87 -5.08 3.82
C HIS A 175 -1.80 -5.04 2.71
N GLU A 176 -1.36 -6.20 2.24
CA GLU A 176 -0.33 -6.29 1.21
C GLU A 176 -0.79 -5.74 -0.16
N LEU A 177 -2.06 -5.92 -0.49
CA LEU A 177 -2.62 -5.30 -1.69
C LEU A 177 -2.67 -3.78 -1.59
N TYR A 178 -2.96 -3.25 -0.40
CA TYR A 178 -2.93 -1.81 -0.21
C TYR A 178 -1.52 -1.25 -0.47
N HIS A 179 -0.46 -1.92 -0.01
CA HIS A 179 0.91 -1.56 -0.35
C HIS A 179 1.17 -1.57 -1.87
N ALA A 180 0.58 -2.51 -2.60
CA ALA A 180 0.72 -2.55 -4.05
C ALA A 180 0.08 -1.33 -4.76
N PHE A 181 -0.82 -0.63 -4.10
CA PHE A 181 -1.43 0.62 -4.58
C PHE A 181 -0.72 1.90 -4.07
N GLN A 182 0.20 1.78 -3.12
CA GLN A 182 0.95 2.91 -2.53
C GLN A 182 2.15 3.38 -3.39
N ARG A 183 2.04 3.31 -4.70
CA ARG A 183 3.14 3.52 -5.64
C ARG A 183 3.91 4.84 -5.42
N ASP A 184 3.19 5.94 -5.23
CA ASP A 184 3.79 7.27 -5.24
C ASP A 184 4.57 7.57 -3.96
N ILE A 185 4.28 6.89 -2.86
CA ILE A 185 5.07 7.02 -1.63
C ILE A 185 6.46 6.39 -1.83
N GLU A 186 6.55 5.26 -2.54
CA GLU A 186 7.83 4.58 -2.72
C GLU A 186 8.76 5.29 -3.70
N SER A 187 8.25 5.83 -4.81
CA SER A 187 9.12 6.36 -5.87
C SER A 187 9.50 7.83 -5.71
N GLU A 188 8.55 8.70 -5.39
CA GLU A 188 8.78 10.14 -5.32
C GLU A 188 9.01 10.63 -3.89
N CYS A 189 8.39 9.97 -2.90
CA CYS A 189 8.51 10.36 -1.51
C CYS A 189 9.78 9.84 -0.86
N ASN A 190 10.25 8.64 -1.19
CA ASN A 190 11.48 8.08 -0.64
C ASN A 190 12.68 8.98 -0.90
N ASP A 191 12.81 9.54 -2.10
CA ASP A 191 13.89 10.46 -2.44
C ASP A 191 13.92 11.73 -1.56
N ILE A 192 12.74 12.21 -1.15
CA ILE A 192 12.62 13.38 -0.27
C ILE A 192 12.90 13.01 1.17
N ILE A 193 12.54 11.82 1.57
CA ILE A 193 12.53 11.33 2.95
C ILE A 193 13.88 10.71 3.33
N ASP A 194 14.48 9.91 2.48
CA ASP A 194 15.82 9.34 2.69
C ASP A 194 16.89 10.43 2.80
N ARG A 195 16.78 11.50 2.01
CA ARG A 195 17.68 12.67 2.12
C ARG A 195 17.57 13.42 3.45
N GLN A 196 16.53 13.17 4.22
CA GLN A 196 16.29 13.84 5.50
C GLN A 196 16.49 12.93 6.72
N GLY A 197 16.90 11.66 6.51
CA GLY A 197 17.12 10.70 7.60
C GLY A 197 15.83 10.28 8.32
N ARG A 198 14.72 10.18 7.61
CA ARG A 198 13.38 10.00 8.18
C ARG A 198 12.65 8.76 7.70
N GLY A 199 13.39 7.74 7.24
CA GLY A 199 12.81 6.50 6.70
C GLY A 199 11.80 5.83 7.65
N GLU A 200 12.07 5.82 8.95
CA GLU A 200 11.17 5.23 9.95
C GLU A 200 9.78 5.87 9.99
N HIS A 201 9.68 7.19 9.83
CA HIS A 201 8.40 7.90 9.87
C HIS A 201 7.53 7.60 8.66
N VAL A 202 8.15 7.45 7.49
CA VAL A 202 7.43 7.09 6.27
C VAL A 202 6.99 5.66 6.30
N HIS A 203 7.87 4.78 6.72
CA HIS A 203 7.53 3.38 6.92
C HIS A 203 6.31 3.25 7.84
N ALA A 204 6.27 3.99 8.95
CA ALA A 204 5.10 4.01 9.83
C ALA A 204 3.82 4.49 9.12
N VAL A 205 3.88 5.53 8.27
CA VAL A 205 2.69 5.99 7.54
C VAL A 205 2.25 4.97 6.49
N VAL A 206 3.18 4.35 5.80
CA VAL A 206 2.92 3.31 4.79
C VAL A 206 2.21 2.12 5.44
N GLU A 207 2.79 1.58 6.50
CA GLU A 207 2.22 0.46 7.27
C GLU A 207 0.89 0.84 7.95
N GLY A 208 0.87 2.02 8.58
CA GLY A 208 -0.32 2.49 9.28
C GLY A 208 -1.52 2.73 8.37
N ALA A 209 -1.30 3.20 7.15
CA ALA A 209 -2.38 3.36 6.19
C ALA A 209 -2.90 2.03 5.65
N ALA A 210 -2.02 1.04 5.47
CA ALA A 210 -2.41 -0.31 5.05
C ALA A 210 -3.25 -1.00 6.11
N ASP A 211 -2.83 -0.97 7.38
CA ASP A 211 -3.64 -1.48 8.48
C ASP A 211 -4.95 -0.70 8.65
N TYR A 212 -4.91 0.64 8.58
CA TYR A 212 -6.10 1.46 8.66
C TYR A 212 -7.11 1.05 7.59
N PHE A 213 -6.68 0.94 6.33
CA PHE A 213 -7.51 0.45 5.24
C PHE A 213 -8.12 -0.91 5.57
N THR A 214 -7.29 -1.86 6.01
CA THR A 214 -7.72 -3.22 6.35
C THR A 214 -8.80 -3.21 7.45
N TYR A 215 -8.57 -2.51 8.56
CA TYR A 215 -9.53 -2.47 9.67
C TYR A 215 -10.87 -1.85 9.26
N PHE A 216 -10.87 -0.83 8.42
CA PHE A 216 -12.09 -0.12 8.05
C PHE A 216 -12.82 -0.71 6.84
N THR A 217 -12.19 -1.58 6.06
CA THR A 217 -12.82 -2.18 4.86
C THR A 217 -13.13 -3.66 5.00
N ALA A 218 -12.35 -4.43 5.78
CA ALA A 218 -12.51 -5.88 5.90
C ALA A 218 -13.91 -6.32 6.37
N ASP A 219 -14.58 -5.54 7.19
CA ASP A 219 -15.96 -5.82 7.62
C ASP A 219 -16.96 -5.97 6.47
N GLU A 220 -16.69 -5.36 5.31
CA GLU A 220 -17.57 -5.46 4.16
C GLU A 220 -17.51 -6.84 3.49
N ILE A 221 -16.41 -7.58 3.67
CA ILE A 221 -16.22 -8.92 3.09
C ILE A 221 -16.31 -10.04 4.12
N TYR A 222 -16.28 -9.74 5.41
CA TYR A 222 -16.41 -10.75 6.43
C TYR A 222 -17.78 -11.43 6.41
N THR A 223 -17.77 -12.74 6.52
CA THR A 223 -18.98 -13.50 6.82
C THR A 223 -19.42 -13.29 8.27
N ASP A 224 -20.65 -13.68 8.61
CA ASP A 224 -21.11 -13.68 10.01
C ASP A 224 -20.28 -14.63 10.90
N GLU A 225 -19.67 -15.66 10.31
CA GLU A 225 -18.76 -16.57 11.01
C GLU A 225 -17.43 -15.89 11.28
N ASP A 226 -16.85 -15.22 10.29
CA ASP A 226 -15.61 -14.44 10.44
C ASP A 226 -15.77 -13.38 11.54
N ARG A 227 -16.86 -12.63 11.53
CA ARG A 227 -17.15 -11.62 12.55
C ARG A 227 -17.24 -12.23 13.96
N ARG A 228 -17.85 -13.42 14.11
CA ARG A 228 -17.90 -14.13 15.38
C ARG A 228 -16.51 -14.61 15.83
N ASN A 229 -15.76 -15.19 14.92
CA ASN A 229 -14.43 -15.77 15.20
C ASN A 229 -13.38 -14.69 15.51
N TYR A 230 -13.45 -13.57 14.83
CA TYR A 230 -12.61 -12.40 15.10
C TYR A 230 -13.02 -11.66 16.39
N GLY A 231 -14.13 -12.02 17.01
CA GLY A 231 -14.63 -11.34 18.20
C GLY A 231 -15.16 -9.92 17.94
N ARG A 232 -15.31 -9.50 16.68
CA ARG A 232 -15.81 -8.15 16.32
C ARG A 232 -17.22 -7.87 16.79
N LEU A 233 -18.01 -8.91 17.02
CA LEU A 233 -19.34 -8.75 17.64
C LEU A 233 -19.25 -8.19 19.07
N ASP A 234 -18.11 -8.37 19.75
CA ASP A 234 -17.86 -7.88 21.10
C ASP A 234 -17.26 -6.46 21.12
N TYR A 235 -16.79 -5.93 19.98
CA TYR A 235 -16.04 -4.67 19.92
C TYR A 235 -16.76 -3.50 19.26
N GLY A 236 -17.93 -3.70 18.72
CA GLY A 236 -18.81 -2.62 18.25
C GLY A 236 -18.40 -1.95 16.93
N SER A 237 -17.12 -1.72 16.66
CA SER A 237 -16.66 -1.08 15.42
C SER A 237 -15.23 -1.46 15.03
N PRO A 238 -14.86 -1.31 13.73
CA PRO A 238 -13.49 -1.45 13.27
C PRO A 238 -12.49 -0.58 14.05
N ALA A 239 -12.89 0.64 14.36
CA ALA A 239 -12.09 1.60 15.11
C ALA A 239 -11.79 1.12 16.54
N ASP A 240 -12.76 0.49 17.21
CA ASP A 240 -12.55 -0.09 18.55
C ASP A 240 -11.61 -1.29 18.51
N SER A 241 -11.74 -2.13 17.48
CA SER A 241 -10.86 -3.26 17.26
C SER A 241 -9.40 -2.81 17.08
N LEU A 242 -9.17 -1.83 16.20
CA LEU A 242 -7.85 -1.26 15.95
C LEU A 242 -7.21 -0.70 17.24
N MET A 243 -7.95 0.09 18.01
CA MET A 243 -7.39 0.70 19.23
C MET A 243 -7.10 -0.33 20.32
N ARG A 244 -7.90 -1.38 20.42
CA ARG A 244 -7.66 -2.48 21.33
C ARG A 244 -6.39 -3.25 20.95
N GLU A 245 -6.20 -3.57 19.68
CA GLU A 245 -5.00 -4.27 19.19
C GLU A 245 -3.74 -3.43 19.49
N ALA A 246 -3.79 -2.13 19.24
CA ALA A 246 -2.69 -1.22 19.57
C ALA A 246 -2.42 -1.18 21.08
N GLY A 247 -3.45 -1.18 21.93
CA GLY A 247 -3.32 -1.29 23.38
C GLY A 247 -2.63 -2.59 23.80
N GLY A 248 -3.04 -3.72 23.25
CA GLY A 248 -2.40 -5.02 23.47
C GLY A 248 -0.95 -5.05 22.96
N SER A 249 -0.64 -4.33 21.86
CA SER A 249 0.73 -4.18 21.38
C SER A 249 1.61 -3.43 22.39
N ILE A 250 1.11 -2.34 22.98
CA ILE A 250 1.81 -1.61 24.04
C ILE A 250 2.06 -2.52 25.25
N GLU A 251 1.06 -3.29 25.67
CA GLU A 251 1.18 -4.20 26.81
C GLU A 251 2.25 -5.29 26.56
N ARG A 252 2.31 -5.86 25.34
CA ARG A 252 3.30 -6.89 24.99
C ARG A 252 4.72 -6.36 24.91
N THR A 253 4.90 -5.19 24.29
CA THR A 253 6.23 -4.66 23.99
C THR A 253 6.77 -3.75 25.08
N GLY A 254 5.92 -3.23 25.97
CA GLY A 254 6.28 -2.27 27.01
C GLY A 254 6.67 -0.88 26.46
N THR A 255 6.36 -0.61 25.19
CA THR A 255 6.67 0.68 24.54
C THR A 255 5.49 1.20 23.74
N ASN A 256 5.39 2.51 23.65
CA ASN A 256 4.46 3.22 22.76
C ASN A 256 5.16 3.82 21.53
N ASP A 257 6.36 3.37 21.24
CA ASP A 257 7.07 3.78 20.03
C ASP A 257 6.36 3.24 18.78
N VAL A 258 6.30 4.05 17.71
CA VAL A 258 5.69 3.67 16.43
C VAL A 258 6.73 2.96 15.54
N THR A 259 7.66 2.25 16.14
CA THR A 259 8.71 1.50 15.44
C THR A 259 8.78 0.04 15.94
N GLY A 260 9.41 -0.81 15.15
CA GLY A 260 9.61 -2.22 15.51
C GLY A 260 8.36 -3.08 15.46
N GLU A 261 8.30 -4.13 16.28
CA GLU A 261 7.18 -5.08 16.28
C GLU A 261 5.84 -4.39 16.58
N GLY A 262 4.84 -4.64 15.74
CA GLY A 262 3.50 -4.04 15.84
C GLY A 262 3.42 -2.61 15.31
N ILE A 263 4.38 -2.19 14.49
CA ILE A 263 4.41 -0.86 13.86
C ILE A 263 3.12 -0.57 13.09
N ALA A 264 2.62 -1.51 12.29
CA ALA A 264 1.46 -1.31 11.43
C ALA A 264 0.23 -0.88 12.24
N THR A 265 -0.15 -1.65 13.26
CA THR A 265 -1.32 -1.38 14.09
C THR A 265 -1.18 -0.07 14.91
N ARG A 266 0.01 0.22 15.44
CA ARG A 266 0.25 1.46 16.19
C ARG A 266 0.18 2.67 15.27
N ALA A 267 0.80 2.57 14.10
CA ALA A 267 0.76 3.60 13.09
C ALA A 267 -0.65 3.81 12.53
N ALA A 268 -1.46 2.75 12.42
CA ALA A 268 -2.86 2.89 12.04
C ALA A 268 -3.67 3.69 13.06
N VAL A 269 -3.39 3.54 14.37
CA VAL A 269 -4.00 4.41 15.40
C VAL A 269 -3.49 5.85 15.29
N MET A 270 -2.22 6.05 14.94
CA MET A 270 -1.70 7.39 14.64
C MET A 270 -2.43 8.01 13.43
N VAL A 271 -2.60 7.26 12.34
CA VAL A 271 -3.38 7.69 11.17
C VAL A 271 -4.83 8.00 11.56
N ARG A 272 -5.46 7.17 12.40
CA ARG A 272 -6.80 7.44 12.95
C ARG A 272 -6.85 8.77 13.71
N LEU A 273 -5.86 9.06 14.54
CA LEU A 273 -5.80 10.35 15.26
C LEU A 273 -5.76 11.51 14.27
N MET A 274 -4.95 11.42 13.21
CA MET A 274 -4.88 12.46 12.17
C MET A 274 -6.22 12.64 11.44
N VAL A 275 -6.96 11.55 11.21
CA VAL A 275 -8.31 11.62 10.64
C VAL A 275 -9.29 12.28 11.59
N GLU A 276 -9.31 11.91 12.86
CA GLU A 276 -10.23 12.50 13.86
C GLU A 276 -9.93 13.99 14.14
N LYS A 277 -8.67 14.40 13.94
CA LYS A 277 -8.26 15.81 13.97
C LYS A 277 -8.61 16.57 12.69
N GLY A 278 -9.09 15.89 11.65
CA GLY A 278 -9.39 16.47 10.33
C GLY A 278 -8.15 16.84 9.52
N TRP A 279 -6.97 16.32 9.86
CA TRP A 279 -5.72 16.55 9.14
C TRP A 279 -5.56 15.63 7.93
N LEU A 280 -6.17 14.45 7.99
CA LEU A 280 -6.29 13.51 6.87
C LEU A 280 -7.77 13.22 6.59
N SER A 281 -8.11 12.95 5.34
CA SER A 281 -9.44 12.48 4.97
C SER A 281 -9.54 10.97 5.13
N HIS A 282 -10.57 10.50 5.80
CA HIS A 282 -10.89 9.08 5.91
C HIS A 282 -11.01 8.43 4.53
N GLU A 283 -11.79 9.05 3.65
CA GLU A 283 -12.03 8.55 2.30
C GLU A 283 -10.76 8.49 1.47
N SER A 284 -9.86 9.47 1.61
CA SER A 284 -8.61 9.49 0.84
C SER A 284 -7.64 8.39 1.27
N ILE A 285 -7.70 7.92 2.52
CA ILE A 285 -6.94 6.75 2.93
C ILE A 285 -7.58 5.49 2.38
N LEU A 286 -8.91 5.35 2.48
CA LEU A 286 -9.60 4.15 2.02
C LEU A 286 -9.51 3.95 0.49
N ASP A 287 -9.44 5.01 -0.30
CA ASP A 287 -9.30 4.95 -1.75
C ASP A 287 -7.86 5.11 -2.24
N GLY A 288 -6.90 5.26 -1.34
CA GLY A 288 -5.47 5.39 -1.64
C GLY A 288 -5.06 6.75 -2.24
N SER A 289 -6.00 7.68 -2.48
CA SER A 289 -5.69 8.95 -3.15
C SER A 289 -4.77 9.87 -2.34
N PHE A 290 -4.64 9.67 -1.04
CA PHE A 290 -3.72 10.45 -0.22
C PHE A 290 -2.25 10.19 -0.57
N HIS A 291 -1.94 9.04 -1.20
CA HIS A 291 -0.59 8.69 -1.65
C HIS A 291 -0.18 9.40 -2.94
N HIS A 292 -1.12 9.96 -3.70
CA HIS A 292 -0.85 10.57 -5.01
C HIS A 292 -0.15 11.93 -4.92
N ASN A 293 0.16 12.41 -3.74
CA ASN A 293 0.84 13.68 -3.58
C ASN A 293 1.74 13.68 -2.34
N CYS A 294 2.95 13.17 -2.48
CA CYS A 294 3.95 13.15 -1.41
C CYS A 294 4.51 14.53 -1.03
N ALA A 295 4.23 15.58 -1.80
CA ALA A 295 4.47 16.96 -1.40
C ALA A 295 3.47 17.46 -0.34
N ARG A 296 2.47 16.64 0.02
CA ARG A 296 1.53 16.99 1.10
C ARG A 296 2.28 17.15 2.42
N ALA A 297 1.98 18.27 3.06
CA ALA A 297 2.49 18.58 4.39
C ALA A 297 2.18 17.45 5.41
N ASP A 298 1.09 16.73 5.20
CA ASP A 298 0.54 15.68 6.07
C ASP A 298 1.52 14.53 6.32
N LEU A 299 2.31 14.17 5.30
CA LEU A 299 3.29 13.09 5.37
C LEU A 299 4.71 13.59 5.73
N ASN A 300 4.88 14.90 5.92
CA ASN A 300 6.16 15.47 6.27
C ASN A 300 6.39 15.36 7.78
N PRO A 301 7.41 14.62 8.24
CA PRO A 301 7.75 14.51 9.66
C PRO A 301 8.18 15.84 10.31
N SER A 302 8.34 16.91 9.55
CA SER A 302 8.49 18.28 10.09
C SER A 302 7.16 18.98 10.28
N ASN A 303 6.06 18.40 9.79
CA ASN A 303 4.74 18.96 10.02
C ASN A 303 4.38 18.83 11.52
N PRO A 304 4.02 19.92 12.21
CA PRO A 304 3.62 19.86 13.61
C PRO A 304 2.47 18.87 13.88
N ASP A 305 1.54 18.72 12.95
CA ASP A 305 0.41 17.81 13.07
C ASP A 305 0.85 16.35 13.07
N PHE A 306 1.79 16.00 12.19
CA PHE A 306 2.39 14.68 12.17
C PHE A 306 3.16 14.38 13.47
N VAL A 307 4.00 15.32 13.90
CA VAL A 307 4.76 15.18 15.16
C VAL A 307 3.81 15.02 16.35
N PHE A 308 2.74 15.80 16.38
CA PHE A 308 1.72 15.67 17.41
C PHE A 308 1.07 14.28 17.41
N ALA A 309 0.68 13.77 16.24
CA ALA A 309 0.08 12.44 16.13
C ALA A 309 1.06 11.34 16.55
N TRP A 310 2.32 11.43 16.11
CA TRP A 310 3.41 10.53 16.51
C TRP A 310 3.62 10.47 18.03
N GLU A 311 3.56 11.60 18.70
CA GLU A 311 3.80 11.71 20.15
C GLU A 311 2.55 11.42 21.01
N ASN A 312 1.34 11.36 20.42
CA ASN A 312 0.10 11.29 21.18
C ASN A 312 -0.87 10.17 20.78
N TRP A 313 -0.56 9.35 19.77
CA TRP A 313 -1.45 8.30 19.25
C TRP A 313 -1.94 7.32 20.33
N PHE A 314 -1.13 7.04 21.34
CA PHE A 314 -1.41 6.09 22.42
C PHE A 314 -2.26 6.66 23.56
N ARG A 315 -2.64 7.94 23.49
CA ARG A 315 -3.42 8.60 24.53
C ARG A 315 -4.91 8.45 24.29
N PHE A 316 -5.40 7.25 24.52
CA PHE A 316 -6.80 6.87 24.40
C PHE A 316 -7.29 6.15 25.66
N GLU A 317 -8.61 6.05 25.83
CA GLU A 317 -9.26 5.39 26.94
C GLU A 317 -10.44 4.52 26.50
N VAL A 318 -10.81 3.57 27.35
CA VAL A 318 -12.04 2.78 27.19
C VAL A 318 -13.17 3.48 27.90
N VAL A 319 -14.17 3.89 27.15
CA VAL A 319 -15.44 4.40 27.72
C VAL A 319 -16.38 3.22 27.86
N GLN A 320 -16.71 2.90 29.09
CA GLN A 320 -17.69 1.86 29.38
C GLN A 320 -19.10 2.45 29.31
N ASN A 321 -19.86 2.05 28.30
CA ASN A 321 -21.31 2.27 28.33
C ASN A 321 -22.02 0.91 28.54
N PRO A 322 -23.26 0.87 29.05
CA PRO A 322 -23.95 -0.38 29.42
C PRO A 322 -24.07 -1.41 28.29
N ASN A 323 -23.95 -0.98 27.04
CA ASN A 323 -24.22 -1.80 25.88
C ASN A 323 -22.97 -2.07 25.02
N ASN A 324 -21.86 -1.36 25.24
CA ASN A 324 -20.67 -1.46 24.41
C ASN A 324 -19.42 -0.88 25.09
N ARG A 325 -18.23 -1.42 24.77
CA ARG A 325 -16.96 -0.78 25.09
C ARG A 325 -16.53 0.03 23.87
N GLU A 326 -16.40 1.33 24.06
CA GLU A 326 -15.95 2.27 23.05
C GLU A 326 -14.52 2.73 23.39
N TRP A 327 -13.62 2.67 22.44
CA TRP A 327 -12.27 3.20 22.56
C TRP A 327 -12.19 4.57 21.86
N ARG A 328 -11.78 5.59 22.60
CA ARG A 328 -11.67 6.95 22.05
C ARG A 328 -10.40 7.65 22.52
N PHE A 329 -9.92 8.58 21.72
CA PHE A 329 -8.86 9.48 22.19
C PHE A 329 -9.33 10.39 23.32
N LEU A 330 -8.39 10.73 24.20
CA LEU A 330 -8.68 11.68 25.29
C LEU A 330 -9.07 13.05 24.73
N ASP A 331 -10.03 13.71 25.35
CA ASP A 331 -10.45 15.07 24.97
C ASP A 331 -9.25 16.05 24.96
N SER A 332 -8.27 15.85 25.84
CA SER A 332 -7.03 16.64 25.87
C SER A 332 -6.15 16.46 24.62
N VAL A 333 -6.32 15.39 23.87
CA VAL A 333 -5.61 15.14 22.59
C VAL A 333 -6.40 15.73 21.45
N LEU A 334 -7.73 15.55 21.45
CA LEU A 334 -8.57 16.01 20.35
C LEU A 334 -8.72 17.55 20.31
N ASN A 335 -8.67 18.22 21.46
CA ASN A 335 -8.94 19.66 21.57
C ASN A 335 -7.68 20.54 21.61
N ASN A 336 -6.50 19.95 21.59
CA ASN A 336 -5.21 20.67 21.42
C ASN A 336 -4.79 20.69 19.96
#